data_aae72d46e4cdd67bc7f8372eaf170f80
#
_entry.id   aae72d46e4cdd67bc7f8372eaf170f80
#
_cell.length_a   1.000
_cell.length_b   1.000
_cell.length_c   1.000
_cell.angle_alpha   90.00
_cell.angle_beta   90.00
_cell.angle_gamma   90.00
#
_symmetry.space_group_name_H-M   'P 1'
#
loop_
_entity.id
_entity.type
_entity.pdbx_description
1 polymer ?
#
loop_
_entity_poly.entity_id
_entity_poly.type
_entity_poly.pdbx_seq_one_letter_code
_entity_poly.pdbx_strand_id
1 'polypeptide(L)'
;RLLSRGLGDVYKRQVFIAHARNAWLQGLSPKENREVPPLRYEWVYQLKRDFPDLTIVLNGGITSLDDCQAHLNHVDGVMLGREPYQNPWLLSQVDAQLFGDTERDLSRYDVAMALMPYLETVLAEGGRVNHVLRHVLGLYQRQPGGKLFRRLLSEGMHKTGADAALFKEAVDATEALIARRSA
;
A
#
# COMPACT_ATOMS: atom_id res chain seq x y z
N ARG A 1 -18.54 15.92 -18.58
CA ARG A 1 -17.60 16.73 -19.41
C ARG A 1 -16.36 17.04 -18.60
N LEU A 2 -15.30 16.27 -18.80
CA LEU A 2 -13.96 16.61 -18.35
C LEU A 2 -13.48 17.79 -19.21
N LEU A 3 -13.86 19.01 -18.84
CA LEU A 3 -13.27 20.23 -19.41
C LEU A 3 -12.00 20.53 -18.63
N SER A 4 -10.93 19.84 -18.94
CA SER A 4 -9.57 20.28 -18.59
C SER A 4 -9.14 21.37 -19.59
N ARG A 5 -9.75 22.55 -19.49
CA ARG A 5 -9.24 23.74 -20.18
C ARG A 5 -8.00 24.22 -19.40
N GLY A 6 -6.84 23.94 -19.93
CA GLY A 6 -5.57 24.39 -19.37
C GLY A 6 -4.47 23.33 -19.32
N LEU A 7 -4.71 22.17 -19.87
CA LEU A 7 -3.68 21.17 -20.10
C LEU A 7 -2.99 21.45 -21.44
N GLY A 8 -2.36 22.61 -21.54
CA GLY A 8 -1.60 23.04 -22.71
C GLY A 8 -0.33 22.23 -22.89
N ASP A 9 -0.44 20.93 -23.01
CA ASP A 9 0.57 20.07 -23.61
C ASP A 9 0.08 18.61 -23.56
N VAL A 10 -0.93 18.29 -24.35
CA VAL A 10 -1.41 16.91 -24.55
C VAL A 10 -0.27 15.99 -25.01
N TYR A 11 0.76 16.54 -25.65
CA TYR A 11 1.93 15.79 -26.14
C TYR A 11 2.93 15.36 -25.05
N LYS A 12 2.81 15.82 -23.79
CA LYS A 12 3.75 15.50 -22.72
C LYS A 12 3.19 14.53 -21.65
N ARG A 13 1.88 14.28 -21.65
CA ARG A 13 1.28 13.37 -20.69
C ARG A 13 1.16 11.98 -21.29
N GLN A 14 1.90 11.04 -20.71
CA GLN A 14 1.95 9.66 -21.20
C GLN A 14 0.98 8.75 -20.45
N VAL A 15 0.61 9.09 -19.21
CA VAL A 15 -0.22 8.26 -18.34
C VAL A 15 -1.30 9.09 -17.66
N PHE A 16 -2.53 8.59 -17.69
CA PHE A 16 -3.67 9.18 -16.99
C PHE A 16 -4.14 8.27 -15.87
N ILE A 17 -4.02 8.73 -14.63
CA ILE A 17 -4.53 7.99 -13.47
C ILE A 17 -5.94 8.49 -13.17
N ALA A 18 -6.94 7.67 -13.46
CA ALA A 18 -8.34 7.99 -13.27
C ALA A 18 -8.88 7.38 -11.96
N HIS A 19 -9.32 8.24 -11.03
CA HIS A 19 -9.97 7.78 -9.81
C HIS A 19 -11.44 7.42 -10.11
N ALA A 20 -11.84 6.18 -9.80
CA ALA A 20 -13.16 5.65 -10.13
C ALA A 20 -14.30 6.16 -9.21
N ARG A 21 -14.18 7.34 -8.63
CA ARG A 21 -15.24 8.00 -7.83
C ARG A 21 -15.52 9.39 -8.34
N ASN A 22 -16.79 9.79 -8.23
CA ASN A 22 -17.15 11.18 -8.39
C ASN A 22 -16.59 12.02 -7.24
N ALA A 23 -16.03 13.19 -7.55
CA ALA A 23 -15.68 14.18 -6.54
C ALA A 23 -16.92 15.08 -6.30
N TRP A 24 -17.45 15.07 -5.09
CA TRP A 24 -18.48 16.03 -4.68
C TRP A 24 -17.78 17.24 -4.09
N LEU A 25 -17.89 18.36 -4.79
CA LEU A 25 -17.17 19.59 -4.47
C LEU A 25 -17.72 20.30 -3.23
N GLN A 26 -18.92 19.96 -2.80
CA GLN A 26 -19.59 20.55 -1.65
C GLN A 26 -20.12 19.47 -0.71
N GLY A 27 -20.04 19.72 0.59
CA GLY A 27 -20.64 18.88 1.63
C GLY A 27 -19.80 17.70 2.12
N LEU A 28 -18.66 17.39 1.46
CA LEU A 28 -17.77 16.33 1.91
C LEU A 28 -16.31 16.82 2.05
N SER A 29 -15.66 16.37 3.10
CA SER A 29 -14.21 16.52 3.26
C SER A 29 -13.44 15.70 2.20
N PRO A 30 -12.15 15.98 1.97
CA PRO A 30 -11.32 15.17 1.06
C PRO A 30 -11.23 13.69 1.46
N LYS A 31 -11.35 13.36 2.75
CA LYS A 31 -11.38 11.98 3.24
C LYS A 31 -12.70 11.30 2.85
N GLU A 32 -13.82 11.96 3.13
CA GLU A 32 -15.15 11.45 2.81
C GLU A 32 -15.35 11.27 1.30
N ASN A 33 -14.81 12.17 0.47
CA ASN A 33 -14.84 12.03 -0.99
C ASN A 33 -14.13 10.76 -1.51
N ARG A 34 -13.22 10.18 -0.73
CA ARG A 34 -12.57 8.90 -1.05
C ARG A 34 -13.34 7.67 -0.56
N GLU A 35 -14.40 7.87 0.23
CA GLU A 35 -15.12 6.78 0.91
C GLU A 35 -16.61 6.76 0.57
N VAL A 36 -17.26 7.92 0.58
CA VAL A 36 -18.73 8.04 0.46
C VAL A 36 -19.24 7.89 -0.98
N PRO A 37 -18.72 8.61 -2.00
CA PRO A 37 -19.23 8.47 -3.35
C PRO A 37 -19.03 7.04 -3.88
N PRO A 38 -19.98 6.48 -4.63
CA PRO A 38 -19.88 5.13 -5.17
C PRO A 38 -18.71 5.02 -6.17
N LEU A 39 -18.10 3.86 -6.22
CA LEU A 39 -17.13 3.50 -7.24
C LEU A 39 -17.83 3.26 -8.58
N ARG A 40 -17.25 3.78 -9.65
CA ARG A 40 -17.76 3.73 -11.03
C ARG A 40 -16.67 3.24 -11.97
N TYR A 41 -16.25 2.00 -11.82
CA TYR A 41 -15.19 1.38 -12.62
C TYR A 41 -15.55 1.37 -14.11
N GLU A 42 -16.81 1.14 -14.43
CA GLU A 42 -17.35 1.14 -15.79
C GLU A 42 -17.05 2.43 -16.58
N TRP A 43 -16.96 3.58 -15.90
CA TRP A 43 -16.62 4.85 -16.53
C TRP A 43 -15.14 4.94 -16.91
N VAL A 44 -14.26 4.36 -16.10
CA VAL A 44 -12.83 4.29 -16.42
C VAL A 44 -12.58 3.31 -17.56
N TYR A 45 -13.31 2.19 -17.59
CA TYR A 45 -13.26 1.24 -18.70
C TYR A 45 -13.80 1.87 -20.00
N GLN A 46 -14.89 2.66 -19.92
CA GLN A 46 -15.39 3.40 -21.08
C GLN A 46 -14.35 4.42 -21.57
N LEU A 47 -13.70 5.14 -20.65
CA LEU A 47 -12.63 6.07 -20.99
C LEU A 47 -11.51 5.40 -21.79
N LYS A 48 -11.09 4.19 -21.38
CA LYS A 48 -10.07 3.42 -22.12
C LYS A 48 -10.57 3.00 -23.51
N ARG A 49 -11.83 2.59 -23.64
CA ARG A 49 -12.41 2.24 -24.95
C ARG A 49 -12.52 3.45 -25.88
N ASP A 50 -12.90 4.61 -25.34
CA ASP A 50 -13.05 5.85 -26.11
C ASP A 50 -11.70 6.44 -26.54
N PHE A 51 -10.64 6.17 -25.79
CA PHE A 51 -9.27 6.66 -26.03
C PHE A 51 -8.25 5.52 -25.96
N PRO A 52 -8.26 4.57 -26.91
CA PRO A 52 -7.45 3.36 -26.86
C PRO A 52 -5.95 3.63 -26.89
N ASP A 53 -5.52 4.75 -27.49
CA ASP A 53 -4.11 5.13 -27.60
C ASP A 53 -3.54 5.76 -26.32
N LEU A 54 -4.40 6.11 -25.36
CA LEU A 54 -3.95 6.68 -24.09
C LEU A 54 -3.69 5.57 -23.06
N THR A 55 -2.61 5.71 -22.30
CA THR A 55 -2.34 4.87 -21.13
C THR A 55 -3.25 5.30 -19.98
N ILE A 56 -4.22 4.47 -19.64
CA ILE A 56 -5.19 4.71 -18.57
C ILE A 56 -4.90 3.77 -17.39
N VAL A 57 -4.68 4.36 -16.22
CA VAL A 57 -4.48 3.65 -14.96
C VAL A 57 -5.70 3.88 -14.07
N LEU A 58 -6.31 2.80 -13.60
CA LEU A 58 -7.47 2.86 -12.72
C LEU A 58 -7.01 2.97 -11.26
N ASN A 59 -7.61 3.90 -10.53
CA ASN A 59 -7.42 4.09 -9.08
C ASN A 59 -8.77 4.12 -8.36
N GLY A 60 -8.80 3.63 -7.13
CA GLY A 60 -9.94 3.75 -6.21
C GLY A 60 -10.48 2.40 -5.72
N GLY A 61 -10.38 2.16 -4.41
CA GLY A 61 -10.99 1.02 -3.74
C GLY A 61 -10.35 -0.34 -3.97
N ILE A 62 -9.25 -0.43 -4.71
CA ILE A 62 -8.55 -1.69 -4.99
C ILE A 62 -7.84 -2.14 -3.70
N THR A 63 -8.11 -3.37 -3.26
CA THR A 63 -7.62 -3.91 -1.98
C THR A 63 -6.99 -5.31 -2.08
N SER A 64 -7.05 -5.94 -3.25
CA SER A 64 -6.45 -7.26 -3.50
C SER A 64 -5.76 -7.31 -4.86
N LEU A 65 -4.90 -8.30 -5.06
CA LEU A 65 -4.28 -8.56 -6.37
C LEU A 65 -5.27 -9.19 -7.35
N ASP A 66 -6.27 -9.92 -6.87
CA ASP A 66 -7.36 -10.44 -7.71
C ASP A 66 -8.18 -9.27 -8.30
N ASP A 67 -8.48 -8.22 -7.49
CA ASP A 67 -9.09 -6.99 -8.01
C ASP A 67 -8.19 -6.35 -9.08
N CYS A 68 -6.87 -6.31 -8.84
CA CYS A 68 -5.92 -5.78 -9.82
C CYS A 68 -6.01 -6.53 -11.15
N GLN A 69 -5.95 -7.86 -11.12
CA GLN A 69 -6.06 -8.70 -12.31
C GLN A 69 -7.37 -8.49 -13.05
N ALA A 70 -8.49 -8.43 -12.32
CA ALA A 70 -9.80 -8.18 -12.91
C ALA A 70 -9.85 -6.83 -13.64
N HIS A 71 -9.30 -5.77 -13.05
CA HIS A 71 -9.26 -4.44 -13.65
C HIS A 71 -8.30 -4.36 -14.85
N LEU A 72 -7.16 -5.05 -14.80
CA LEU A 72 -6.15 -5.06 -15.88
C LEU A 72 -6.69 -5.64 -17.20
N ASN A 73 -7.78 -6.39 -17.18
CA ASN A 73 -8.48 -6.81 -18.40
C ASN A 73 -9.14 -5.64 -19.15
N HIS A 74 -9.25 -4.47 -18.54
CA HIS A 74 -10.01 -3.33 -19.07
C HIS A 74 -9.19 -2.05 -19.23
N VAL A 75 -8.06 -1.95 -18.55
CA VAL A 75 -7.19 -0.76 -18.50
C VAL A 75 -5.72 -1.16 -18.56
N ASP A 76 -4.83 -0.18 -18.80
CA ASP A 76 -3.39 -0.46 -18.96
C ASP A 76 -2.65 -0.60 -17.63
N GLY A 77 -3.26 -0.18 -16.53
CA GLY A 77 -2.65 -0.27 -15.22
C GLY A 77 -3.64 -0.04 -14.08
N VAL A 78 -3.22 -0.39 -12.88
CA VAL A 78 -3.96 -0.18 -11.64
C VAL A 78 -3.09 0.53 -10.61
N MET A 79 -3.71 1.38 -9.81
CA MET A 79 -3.04 2.08 -8.72
C MET A 79 -3.67 1.70 -7.39
N LEU A 80 -2.88 1.07 -6.51
CA LEU A 80 -3.26 0.82 -5.14
C LEU A 80 -2.80 2.01 -4.28
N GLY A 81 -3.70 2.53 -3.46
CA GLY A 81 -3.41 3.68 -2.59
C GLY A 81 -3.13 3.25 -1.16
N ARG A 82 -4.18 3.07 -0.38
CA ARG A 82 -4.11 2.84 1.07
C ARG A 82 -3.71 1.42 1.45
N GLU A 83 -4.11 0.42 0.67
CA GLU A 83 -3.89 -0.98 1.01
C GLU A 83 -2.40 -1.34 1.17
N PRO A 84 -1.48 -0.96 0.26
CA PRO A 84 -0.05 -1.26 0.46
C PRO A 84 0.53 -0.62 1.73
N TYR A 85 -0.03 0.48 2.20
CA TYR A 85 0.39 1.09 3.45
C TYR A 85 -0.18 0.37 4.69
N GLN A 86 -1.44 -0.06 4.62
CA GLN A 86 -2.11 -0.76 5.73
C GLN A 86 -1.71 -2.23 5.82
N ASN A 87 -1.41 -2.85 4.67
CA ASN A 87 -1.03 -4.25 4.51
C ASN A 87 0.12 -4.37 3.48
N PRO A 88 1.34 -3.95 3.84
CA PRO A 88 2.48 -3.97 2.92
C PRO A 88 2.83 -5.38 2.43
N TRP A 89 2.43 -6.43 3.15
CA TRP A 89 2.64 -7.81 2.73
C TRP A 89 2.00 -8.16 1.38
N LEU A 90 0.94 -7.44 0.98
CA LEU A 90 0.35 -7.58 -0.35
C LEU A 90 1.40 -7.44 -1.47
N LEU A 91 2.39 -6.57 -1.27
CA LEU A 91 3.41 -6.30 -2.30
C LEU A 91 4.36 -7.48 -2.54
N SER A 92 4.49 -8.42 -1.59
CA SER A 92 5.36 -9.59 -1.75
C SER A 92 4.92 -10.53 -2.89
N GLN A 93 3.67 -10.44 -3.30
CA GLN A 93 3.07 -11.31 -4.33
C GLN A 93 2.86 -10.60 -5.68
N VAL A 94 3.13 -9.30 -5.75
CA VAL A 94 2.87 -8.49 -6.95
C VAL A 94 3.67 -8.99 -8.15
N ASP A 95 4.96 -9.24 -7.98
CA ASP A 95 5.85 -9.62 -9.07
C ASP A 95 5.41 -10.97 -9.69
N ALA A 96 5.10 -11.94 -8.85
CA ALA A 96 4.63 -13.25 -9.29
C ALA A 96 3.24 -13.20 -9.94
N GLN A 97 2.28 -12.54 -9.27
CA GLN A 97 0.88 -12.57 -9.71
C GLN A 97 0.58 -11.63 -10.88
N LEU A 98 1.21 -10.46 -10.94
CA LEU A 98 0.89 -9.46 -11.96
C LEU A 98 1.94 -9.37 -13.08
N PHE A 99 3.20 -9.73 -12.82
CA PHE A 99 4.28 -9.61 -13.80
C PHE A 99 4.84 -10.96 -14.24
N GLY A 100 4.32 -12.08 -13.71
CA GLY A 100 4.72 -13.43 -14.10
C GLY A 100 6.15 -13.81 -13.70
N ASP A 101 6.71 -13.12 -12.69
CA ASP A 101 8.01 -13.47 -12.11
C ASP A 101 7.89 -14.74 -11.25
N THR A 102 9.03 -15.32 -10.90
CA THR A 102 9.06 -16.48 -10.01
C THR A 102 8.62 -16.07 -8.61
N GLU A 103 7.70 -16.83 -8.02
CA GLU A 103 7.30 -16.63 -6.64
C GLU A 103 8.52 -16.78 -5.72
N ARG A 104 8.75 -15.78 -4.86
CA ARG A 104 9.84 -15.80 -3.89
C ARG A 104 9.31 -16.39 -2.58
N ASP A 105 10.03 -17.36 -2.05
CA ASP A 105 9.76 -17.89 -0.71
C ASP A 105 10.23 -16.87 0.36
N LEU A 106 9.45 -15.82 0.56
CA LEU A 106 9.70 -14.76 1.52
C LEU A 106 8.79 -14.93 2.73
N SER A 107 9.37 -14.89 3.92
CA SER A 107 8.62 -14.76 5.17
C SER A 107 8.48 -13.28 5.58
N ARG A 108 7.49 -12.97 6.44
CA ARG A 108 7.41 -11.65 7.06
C ARG A 108 8.61 -11.33 7.92
N TYR A 109 9.19 -12.37 8.53
CA TYR A 109 10.43 -12.25 9.28
C TYR A 109 11.59 -11.76 8.41
N ASP A 110 11.79 -12.37 7.23
CA ASP A 110 12.87 -11.97 6.30
C ASP A 110 12.70 -10.51 5.86
N VAL A 111 11.47 -10.12 5.50
CA VAL A 111 11.16 -8.73 5.14
C VAL A 111 11.43 -7.77 6.30
N ALA A 112 11.05 -8.14 7.53
CA ALA A 112 11.33 -7.34 8.71
C ALA A 112 12.83 -7.21 8.96
N MET A 113 13.58 -8.31 8.88
CA MET A 113 15.03 -8.29 9.10
C MET A 113 15.76 -7.50 8.00
N ALA A 114 15.29 -7.52 6.76
CA ALA A 114 15.83 -6.69 5.68
C ALA A 114 15.67 -5.18 5.93
N LEU A 115 14.73 -4.75 6.80
CA LEU A 115 14.57 -3.36 7.19
C LEU A 115 15.59 -2.91 8.25
N MET A 116 16.19 -3.83 9.01
CA MET A 116 17.09 -3.51 10.13
C MET A 116 18.25 -2.59 9.74
N PRO A 117 19.02 -2.86 8.66
CA PRO A 117 20.13 -2.00 8.28
C PRO A 117 19.71 -0.56 7.96
N TYR A 118 18.52 -0.37 7.33
CA TYR A 118 17.98 0.96 7.08
C TYR A 118 17.63 1.68 8.38
N LEU A 119 17.00 0.98 9.32
CA LEU A 119 16.64 1.54 10.62
C LEU A 119 17.89 1.97 11.41
N GLU A 120 18.96 1.17 11.39
CA GLU A 120 20.25 1.49 12.00
C GLU A 120 20.90 2.71 11.33
N THR A 121 20.85 2.82 10.01
CA THR A 121 21.33 3.99 9.27
C THR A 121 20.61 5.26 9.70
N VAL A 122 19.27 5.24 9.77
CA VAL A 122 18.46 6.38 10.22
C VAL A 122 18.85 6.81 11.64
N LEU A 123 19.09 5.85 12.53
CA LEU A 123 19.53 6.15 13.91
C LEU A 123 20.93 6.75 13.95
N ALA A 124 21.88 6.21 13.17
CA ALA A 124 23.25 6.72 13.09
C ALA A 124 23.29 8.17 12.56
N GLU A 125 22.35 8.54 11.69
CA GLU A 125 22.18 9.90 11.18
C GLU A 125 21.44 10.85 12.14
N GLY A 126 21.14 10.39 13.38
CA GLY A 126 20.44 11.18 14.41
C GLY A 126 18.92 11.19 14.26
N GLY A 127 18.36 10.33 13.38
CA GLY A 127 16.93 10.10 13.26
C GLY A 127 16.36 9.34 14.47
N ARG A 128 15.04 9.10 14.45
CA ARG A 128 14.36 8.36 15.53
C ARG A 128 13.62 7.17 14.95
N VAL A 129 13.53 6.07 15.71
CA VAL A 129 12.85 4.83 15.28
C VAL A 129 11.40 5.06 14.85
N ASN A 130 10.68 5.97 15.48
CA ASN A 130 9.29 6.26 15.14
C ASN A 130 9.10 6.85 13.73
N HIS A 131 10.15 7.45 13.14
CA HIS A 131 10.09 7.96 11.76
C HIS A 131 9.95 6.80 10.76
N VAL A 132 10.45 5.62 11.09
CA VAL A 132 10.39 4.42 10.27
C VAL A 132 9.26 3.50 10.73
N LEU A 133 9.23 3.14 12.03
CA LEU A 133 8.35 2.08 12.54
C LEU A 133 6.85 2.39 12.39
N ARG A 134 6.46 3.67 12.41
CA ARG A 134 5.07 4.08 12.15
C ARG A 134 4.55 3.65 10.78
N HIS A 135 5.44 3.40 9.82
CA HIS A 135 5.08 3.03 8.45
C HIS A 135 5.01 1.51 8.23
N VAL A 136 5.47 0.71 9.18
CA VAL A 136 5.53 -0.76 9.07
C VAL A 136 4.56 -1.49 9.99
N LEU A 137 3.72 -0.76 10.71
CA LEU A 137 2.75 -1.32 11.67
C LEU A 137 1.79 -2.35 11.03
N GLY A 138 1.60 -2.30 9.72
CA GLY A 138 0.77 -3.21 8.95
C GLY A 138 1.45 -4.53 8.53
N LEU A 139 2.76 -4.72 8.77
CA LEU A 139 3.49 -5.88 8.26
C LEU A 139 2.87 -7.23 8.67
N TYR A 140 2.35 -7.32 9.89
CA TYR A 140 1.66 -8.49 10.42
C TYR A 140 0.12 -8.33 10.39
N GLN A 141 -0.41 -7.54 9.48
CA GLN A 141 -1.85 -7.36 9.30
C GLN A 141 -2.51 -8.71 9.01
N ARG A 142 -3.66 -8.98 9.69
CA ARG A 142 -4.44 -10.23 9.56
C ARG A 142 -3.68 -11.51 9.97
N GLN A 143 -2.53 -11.40 10.65
CA GLN A 143 -1.81 -12.54 11.19
C GLN A 143 -2.10 -12.73 12.68
N PRO A 144 -2.02 -14.00 13.19
CA PRO A 144 -1.93 -14.25 14.62
C PRO A 144 -0.77 -13.40 15.19
N GLY A 145 -1.00 -12.68 16.29
CA GLY A 145 0.03 -11.79 16.85
C GLY A 145 0.12 -10.40 16.23
N GLY A 146 -0.55 -10.09 15.12
CA GLY A 146 -0.50 -8.75 14.50
C GLY A 146 -0.97 -7.61 15.42
N LYS A 147 -1.86 -7.88 16.39
CA LYS A 147 -2.22 -6.92 17.44
C LYS A 147 -1.08 -6.71 18.44
N LEU A 148 -0.34 -7.78 18.80
CA LEU A 148 0.82 -7.72 19.65
C LEU A 148 1.93 -6.87 19.01
N PHE A 149 2.26 -7.16 17.77
CA PHE A 149 3.24 -6.41 16.98
C PHE A 149 2.96 -4.91 17.00
N ARG A 150 1.76 -4.51 16.59
CA ARG A 150 1.35 -3.10 16.58
C ARG A 150 1.42 -2.45 17.97
N ARG A 151 0.99 -3.17 19.01
CA ARG A 151 1.02 -2.66 20.38
C ARG A 151 2.45 -2.41 20.85
N LEU A 152 3.34 -3.38 20.70
CA LEU A 152 4.74 -3.26 21.13
C LEU A 152 5.42 -2.08 20.45
N LEU A 153 5.25 -1.93 19.14
CA LEU A 153 5.82 -0.81 18.41
C LEU A 153 5.20 0.53 18.82
N SER A 154 3.87 0.62 18.86
CA SER A 154 3.17 1.88 19.18
C SER A 154 3.48 2.38 20.59
N GLU A 155 3.62 1.48 21.58
CA GLU A 155 3.96 1.83 22.95
C GLU A 155 5.46 2.10 23.14
N GLY A 156 6.30 1.43 22.35
CA GLY A 156 7.76 1.49 22.50
C GLY A 156 8.44 2.60 21.71
N MET A 157 8.04 2.86 20.47
CA MET A 157 8.76 3.72 19.52
C MET A 157 8.85 5.20 19.92
N HIS A 158 8.06 5.63 20.91
CA HIS A 158 8.06 7.01 21.42
C HIS A 158 8.86 7.19 22.72
N LYS A 159 9.33 6.08 23.32
CA LYS A 159 10.10 6.12 24.56
C LYS A 159 11.51 6.69 24.32
N THR A 160 12.05 7.35 25.32
CA THR A 160 13.43 7.83 25.30
C THR A 160 14.37 6.63 25.19
N GLY A 161 15.34 6.67 24.28
CA GLY A 161 16.31 5.58 24.07
C GLY A 161 15.77 4.41 23.24
N ALA A 162 14.56 4.52 22.64
CA ALA A 162 14.07 3.52 21.71
C ALA A 162 15.02 3.38 20.50
N ASP A 163 15.44 2.16 20.20
CA ASP A 163 16.40 1.81 19.17
C ASP A 163 15.89 0.68 18.26
N ALA A 164 16.78 0.12 17.44
CA ALA A 164 16.44 -0.97 16.51
C ALA A 164 16.07 -2.28 17.24
N ALA A 165 16.55 -2.49 18.48
CA ALA A 165 16.22 -3.69 19.26
C ALA A 165 14.72 -3.81 19.52
N LEU A 166 14.03 -2.68 19.74
CA LEU A 166 12.56 -2.66 19.88
C LEU A 166 11.85 -3.32 18.71
N PHE A 167 12.30 -3.04 17.48
CA PHE A 167 11.69 -3.62 16.30
C PHE A 167 11.91 -5.13 16.24
N LYS A 168 13.17 -5.55 16.49
CA LYS A 168 13.51 -6.98 16.52
C LYS A 168 12.72 -7.74 17.59
N GLU A 169 12.61 -7.20 18.79
CA GLU A 169 11.83 -7.79 19.89
C GLU A 169 10.35 -7.95 19.52
N ALA A 170 9.76 -6.93 18.88
CA ALA A 170 8.37 -6.99 18.45
C ALA A 170 8.15 -8.07 17.37
N VAL A 171 9.10 -8.22 16.44
CA VAL A 171 9.07 -9.28 15.42
C VAL A 171 9.19 -10.64 16.07
N ASP A 172 10.22 -10.88 16.87
CA ASP A 172 10.51 -12.16 17.53
C ASP A 172 9.32 -12.62 18.40
N ALA A 173 8.74 -11.70 19.19
CA ALA A 173 7.57 -12.00 20.02
C ALA A 173 6.33 -12.37 19.18
N THR A 174 6.19 -11.77 18.01
CA THR A 174 5.07 -12.05 17.11
C THR A 174 5.24 -13.40 16.44
N GLU A 175 6.42 -13.70 15.92
CA GLU A 175 6.74 -15.00 15.30
C GLU A 175 6.62 -16.15 16.30
N ALA A 176 7.09 -15.97 17.55
CA ALA A 176 6.90 -16.95 18.59
C ALA A 176 5.41 -17.24 18.89
N LEU A 177 4.55 -16.24 18.78
CA LEU A 177 3.10 -16.42 18.95
C LEU A 177 2.47 -17.15 17.75
N ILE A 178 2.94 -16.86 16.53
CA ILE A 178 2.50 -17.56 15.31
C ILE A 178 2.86 -19.05 15.42
N ALA A 179 4.13 -19.36 15.73
CA ALA A 179 4.62 -20.73 15.84
C ALA A 179 3.82 -21.57 16.87
N ARG A 180 3.47 -20.98 18.04
CA ARG A 180 2.66 -21.65 19.08
C ARG A 180 1.23 -21.96 18.65
N ARG A 181 0.69 -21.27 17.65
CA ARG A 181 -0.67 -21.50 17.15
C ARG A 181 -0.73 -22.43 15.96
N SER A 182 0.41 -22.69 15.34
CA SER A 182 0.54 -23.63 14.20
C SER A 182 0.95 -25.04 14.65
N ALA A 183 1.38 -25.19 15.91
CA ALA A 183 1.69 -26.47 16.58
C ALA A 183 0.44 -27.01 17.31
#